data_9e0039da764cff3327b94fbb339a77f0
#
_entry.id   9e0039da764cff3327b94fbb339a77f0
#
_cell.length_a   1.000
_cell.length_b   1.000
_cell.length_c   1.000
_cell.angle_alpha   90.00
_cell.angle_beta   90.00
_cell.angle_gamma   90.00
#
_symmetry.space_group_name_H-M   'P 1'
#
loop_
_entity.id
_entity.type
_entity.pdbx_description
1 polymer ?
#
loop_
_entity_poly.entity_id
_entity_poly.type
_entity_poly.pdbx_seq_one_letter_code
_entity_poly.pdbx_strand_id
1 'polypeptide(L)'
;NKAVLLAAWLEGELVGTVQLLLDTPENAPHRAEVAKLMVDPAARGQGVGTALLRRAEQAARGIGRSLLTLDTRAGSAAERLYRAAGWTELGRIPGFELDAARAPADAVFFWKRVSG
;
A
#
# COMPACT_ATOMS: atom_id res chain seq x y z
N ASN A 1 9.12 -0.70 -15.22
CA ASN A 1 8.34 0.36 -15.74
C ASN A 1 6.86 0.24 -15.51
N LYS A 2 6.46 -0.86 -14.95
CA LYS A 2 5.08 -1.05 -14.58
C LYS A 2 4.87 -0.77 -13.10
N ALA A 3 5.82 -0.14 -12.46
CA ALA A 3 5.73 0.21 -11.07
C ALA A 3 6.47 1.51 -10.79
N VAL A 4 5.96 2.25 -9.80
CA VAL A 4 6.66 3.41 -9.24
C VAL A 4 7.10 3.00 -7.85
N LEU A 5 8.39 3.14 -7.57
CA LEU A 5 8.94 2.84 -6.24
C LEU A 5 9.17 4.16 -5.51
N LEU A 6 8.58 4.28 -4.33
CA LEU A 6 8.76 5.44 -3.48
C LEU A 6 9.53 5.03 -2.23
N ALA A 7 10.45 5.88 -1.80
CA ALA A 7 11.33 5.57 -0.68
C ALA A 7 11.34 6.73 0.30
N ALA A 8 11.47 6.40 1.57
CA ALA A 8 11.57 7.38 2.64
C ALA A 8 12.93 7.30 3.29
N TRP A 9 13.53 8.45 3.56
CA TRP A 9 14.86 8.55 4.13
C TRP A 9 14.81 9.39 5.40
N LEU A 10 15.50 8.94 6.43
CA LEU A 10 15.69 9.73 7.66
C LEU A 10 17.18 9.79 7.92
N GLU A 11 17.71 11.00 8.03
CA GLU A 11 19.12 11.23 8.36
C GLU A 11 20.07 10.40 7.48
N GLY A 12 19.74 10.34 6.18
CA GLY A 12 20.59 9.66 5.21
C GLY A 12 20.37 8.16 5.12
N GLU A 13 19.45 7.60 5.91
CA GLU A 13 19.21 6.16 5.88
C GLU A 13 17.84 5.85 5.29
N LEU A 14 17.77 4.80 4.48
CA LEU A 14 16.53 4.33 3.90
C LEU A 14 15.71 3.65 5.00
N VAL A 15 14.52 4.17 5.28
CA VAL A 15 13.70 3.67 6.38
C VAL A 15 12.35 3.14 5.93
N GLY A 16 12.03 3.24 4.66
CA GLY A 16 10.76 2.68 4.19
C GLY A 16 10.61 2.77 2.70
N THR A 17 9.76 1.90 2.14
CA THR A 17 9.45 1.89 0.71
C THR A 17 7.99 1.52 0.53
N VAL A 18 7.44 1.90 -0.63
CA VAL A 18 6.13 1.46 -1.09
C VAL A 18 6.16 1.44 -2.61
N GLN A 19 5.39 0.55 -3.20
CA GLN A 19 5.28 0.46 -4.66
C GLN A 19 3.88 0.80 -5.11
N LEU A 20 3.81 1.45 -6.27
CA LEU A 20 2.56 1.69 -6.96
C LEU A 20 2.63 0.89 -8.24
N LEU A 21 1.80 -0.16 -8.35
CA LEU A 21 1.82 -1.07 -9.48
C LEU A 21 0.85 -0.56 -10.55
N LEU A 22 1.37 -0.38 -11.77
CA LEU A 22 0.62 0.24 -12.86
C LEU A 22 0.20 -0.75 -13.93
N ASP A 23 0.57 -2.01 -13.79
CA ASP A 23 0.25 -3.03 -14.78
C ASP A 23 -1.16 -3.57 -14.53
N THR A 24 -2.14 -2.81 -15.00
CA THR A 24 -3.56 -3.14 -14.82
C THR A 24 -4.16 -3.56 -16.16
N PRO A 25 -5.34 -4.23 -16.13
CA PRO A 25 -6.00 -4.63 -17.38
C PRO A 25 -6.29 -3.45 -18.29
N GLU A 26 -6.40 -3.74 -19.59
CA GLU A 26 -6.65 -2.72 -20.61
C GLU A 26 -7.84 -1.82 -20.29
N ASN A 27 -8.88 -2.41 -19.70
CA ASN A 27 -10.10 -1.64 -19.39
C ASN A 27 -10.02 -0.96 -18.02
N ALA A 28 -8.84 -0.95 -17.40
CA ALA A 28 -8.66 -0.31 -16.10
C ALA A 28 -7.40 0.56 -16.06
N PRO A 29 -7.23 1.48 -17.04
CA PRO A 29 -6.05 2.35 -17.06
C PRO A 29 -6.09 3.41 -15.96
N HIS A 30 -7.23 3.59 -15.31
CA HIS A 30 -7.44 4.58 -14.24
C HIS A 30 -7.11 4.01 -12.86
N ARG A 31 -6.71 2.73 -12.78
CA ARG A 31 -6.52 2.04 -11.52
C ARG A 31 -5.04 1.72 -11.29
N ALA A 32 -4.64 1.64 -10.03
CA ALA A 32 -3.31 1.17 -9.65
C ALA A 32 -3.41 0.42 -8.34
N GLU A 33 -2.41 -0.40 -8.06
CA GLU A 33 -2.37 -1.16 -6.81
C GLU A 33 -1.23 -0.65 -5.95
N VAL A 34 -1.50 -0.41 -4.66
CA VAL A 34 -0.45 -0.10 -3.69
C VAL A 34 0.06 -1.41 -3.14
N ALA A 35 1.37 -1.61 -3.17
CA ALA A 35 1.96 -2.88 -2.77
C ALA A 35 3.25 -2.66 -2.00
N LYS A 36 3.58 -3.65 -1.17
CA LYS A 36 4.89 -3.75 -0.53
C LYS A 36 5.25 -2.53 0.29
N LEU A 37 4.29 -2.04 1.07
CA LEU A 37 4.57 -0.98 2.03
C LEU A 37 5.39 -1.59 3.16
N MET A 38 6.61 -1.12 3.32
CA MET A 38 7.53 -1.63 4.34
C MET A 38 8.19 -0.45 5.05
N VAL A 39 8.25 -0.54 6.38
CA VAL A 39 8.90 0.47 7.21
C VAL A 39 9.87 -0.26 8.13
N ASP A 40 11.10 0.25 8.18
CA ASP A 40 12.12 -0.27 9.08
C ASP A 40 11.55 -0.26 10.52
N PRO A 41 11.60 -1.39 11.24
CA PRO A 41 11.08 -1.42 12.61
C PRO A 41 11.69 -0.34 13.52
N ALA A 42 12.95 0.03 13.30
CA ALA A 42 13.60 1.06 14.09
C ALA A 42 13.03 2.45 13.84
N ALA A 43 12.33 2.65 12.73
CA ALA A 43 11.75 3.95 12.36
C ALA A 43 10.24 3.99 12.62
N ARG A 44 9.66 2.96 13.20
CA ARG A 44 8.22 2.94 13.46
C ARG A 44 7.84 4.00 14.48
N GLY A 45 6.60 4.48 14.36
CA GLY A 45 6.10 5.52 15.25
C GLY A 45 6.51 6.92 14.86
N GLN A 46 7.22 7.08 13.73
CA GLN A 46 7.67 8.40 13.27
C GLN A 46 6.91 8.89 12.04
N GLY A 47 5.81 8.23 11.68
CA GLY A 47 4.97 8.69 10.57
C GLY A 47 5.48 8.32 9.20
N VAL A 48 6.46 7.42 9.09
CA VAL A 48 7.06 7.05 7.81
C VAL A 48 6.02 6.38 6.90
N GLY A 49 5.26 5.42 7.44
CA GLY A 49 4.24 4.71 6.64
C GLY A 49 3.17 5.66 6.13
N THR A 50 2.71 6.56 6.98
CA THR A 50 1.72 7.56 6.59
C THR A 50 2.25 8.46 5.48
N ALA A 51 3.50 8.90 5.59
CA ALA A 51 4.11 9.77 4.58
C ALA A 51 4.27 9.04 3.26
N LEU A 52 4.70 7.78 3.30
CA LEU A 52 4.84 6.97 2.08
C LEU A 52 3.50 6.77 1.40
N LEU A 53 2.47 6.47 2.18
CA LEU A 53 1.15 6.24 1.62
C LEU A 53 0.59 7.50 0.98
N ARG A 54 0.77 8.65 1.61
CA ARG A 54 0.35 9.94 1.03
C ARG A 54 1.08 10.21 -0.27
N ARG A 55 2.37 9.94 -0.32
CA ARG A 55 3.13 10.15 -1.55
C ARG A 55 2.67 9.21 -2.66
N ALA A 56 2.33 7.96 -2.31
CA ALA A 56 1.80 7.03 -3.30
C ALA A 56 0.48 7.55 -3.88
N GLU A 57 -0.40 8.07 -3.01
CA GLU A 57 -1.67 8.63 -3.46
C GLU A 57 -1.45 9.85 -4.35
N GLN A 58 -0.52 10.72 -4.00
CA GLN A 58 -0.19 11.89 -4.81
C GLN A 58 0.40 11.47 -6.15
N ALA A 59 1.30 10.50 -6.15
CA ALA A 59 1.92 10.00 -7.37
C ALA A 59 0.87 9.42 -8.32
N ALA A 60 -0.08 8.66 -7.77
CA ALA A 60 -1.16 8.08 -8.57
C ALA A 60 -1.99 9.18 -9.22
N ARG A 61 -2.38 10.21 -8.46
CA ARG A 61 -3.12 11.33 -9.02
C ARG A 61 -2.35 12.00 -10.15
N GLY A 62 -1.05 12.18 -9.96
CA GLY A 62 -0.21 12.88 -10.92
C GLY A 62 -0.09 12.17 -12.26
N ILE A 63 -0.31 10.86 -12.29
CA ILE A 63 -0.22 10.08 -13.51
C ILE A 63 -1.59 9.58 -13.99
N GLY A 64 -2.68 10.13 -13.43
CA GLY A 64 -4.02 9.84 -13.89
C GLY A 64 -4.64 8.56 -13.36
N ARG A 65 -4.10 8.00 -12.28
CA ARG A 65 -4.69 6.83 -11.64
C ARG A 65 -5.56 7.30 -10.49
N SER A 66 -6.87 7.16 -10.66
CA SER A 66 -7.85 7.75 -9.73
C SER A 66 -8.41 6.75 -8.72
N LEU A 67 -8.17 5.46 -8.92
CA LEU A 67 -8.66 4.42 -8.03
C LEU A 67 -7.51 3.52 -7.62
N LEU A 68 -7.32 3.38 -6.32
CA LEU A 68 -6.27 2.53 -5.77
C LEU A 68 -6.89 1.35 -5.04
N THR A 69 -6.25 0.18 -5.20
CA THR A 69 -6.64 -1.03 -4.48
C THR A 69 -5.41 -1.60 -3.79
N LEU A 70 -5.63 -2.40 -2.77
CA LEU A 70 -4.55 -3.14 -2.12
C LEU A 70 -5.13 -4.27 -1.30
N ASP A 71 -4.26 -5.21 -0.94
CA ASP A 71 -4.56 -6.18 0.09
C ASP A 71 -3.42 -6.16 1.11
N THR A 72 -3.74 -6.54 2.33
CA THR A 72 -2.77 -6.56 3.42
C THR A 72 -3.12 -7.70 4.36
N ARG A 73 -2.14 -8.14 5.15
CA ARG A 73 -2.38 -9.19 6.13
C ARG A 73 -3.28 -8.69 7.25
N ALA A 74 -4.28 -9.48 7.61
CA ALA A 74 -5.19 -9.15 8.69
C ALA A 74 -4.42 -9.06 10.02
N GLY A 75 -4.74 -8.05 10.81
CA GLY A 75 -4.11 -7.82 12.11
C GLY A 75 -2.77 -7.14 12.05
N SER A 76 -2.31 -6.75 10.87
CA SER A 76 -1.00 -6.12 10.71
C SER A 76 -1.05 -4.63 11.04
N ALA A 77 0.13 -4.06 11.27
CA ALA A 77 0.25 -2.61 11.44
C ALA A 77 -0.20 -1.87 10.18
N ALA A 78 0.03 -2.47 9.01
CA ALA A 78 -0.38 -1.87 7.76
C ALA A 78 -1.90 -1.77 7.66
N GLU A 79 -2.62 -2.79 8.11
CA GLU A 79 -4.09 -2.73 8.12
C GLU A 79 -4.58 -1.52 8.91
N ARG A 80 -4.01 -1.30 10.09
CA ARG A 80 -4.38 -0.16 10.93
C ARG A 80 -4.07 1.16 10.23
N LEU A 81 -2.94 1.22 9.55
CA LEU A 81 -2.54 2.41 8.81
C LEU A 81 -3.52 2.74 7.70
N TYR A 82 -3.92 1.76 6.91
CA TYR A 82 -4.87 1.99 5.82
C TYR A 82 -6.21 2.47 6.35
N ARG A 83 -6.69 1.88 7.44
CA ARG A 83 -7.96 2.32 8.04
C ARG A 83 -7.86 3.77 8.52
N ALA A 84 -6.75 4.12 9.17
CA ALA A 84 -6.55 5.49 9.65
C ALA A 84 -6.43 6.49 8.51
N ALA A 85 -5.94 6.05 7.35
CA ALA A 85 -5.77 6.91 6.18
C ALA A 85 -7.04 7.04 5.33
N GLY A 86 -8.14 6.44 5.77
CA GLY A 86 -9.43 6.62 5.10
C GLY A 86 -9.72 5.64 3.99
N TRP A 87 -9.00 4.53 3.92
CA TRP A 87 -9.28 3.48 2.95
C TRP A 87 -10.52 2.69 3.38
N THR A 88 -11.27 2.21 2.40
CA THR A 88 -12.50 1.47 2.64
C THR A 88 -12.24 -0.03 2.50
N GLU A 89 -12.67 -0.79 3.49
CA GLU A 89 -12.54 -2.25 3.42
C GLU A 89 -13.54 -2.81 2.42
N LEU A 90 -13.04 -3.64 1.50
CA LEU A 90 -13.88 -4.38 0.57
C LEU A 90 -14.30 -5.71 1.16
N GLY A 91 -13.38 -6.42 1.83
CA GLY A 91 -13.67 -7.72 2.41
C GLY A 91 -12.40 -8.46 2.80
N ARG A 92 -12.58 -9.71 3.24
CA ARG A 92 -11.50 -10.58 3.70
C ARG A 92 -11.53 -11.89 2.96
N ILE A 93 -10.34 -12.44 2.74
CA ILE A 93 -10.22 -13.81 2.23
C ILE A 93 -9.38 -14.59 3.24
N PRO A 94 -9.98 -15.60 3.91
CA PRO A 94 -9.22 -16.42 4.84
C PRO A 94 -8.17 -17.25 4.09
N GLY A 95 -6.98 -17.35 4.68
CA GLY A 95 -5.92 -18.19 4.13
C GLY A 95 -5.43 -17.77 2.76
N PHE A 96 -5.54 -16.49 2.44
CA PHE A 96 -5.23 -15.97 1.11
C PHE A 96 -3.76 -16.13 0.73
N GLU A 97 -2.87 -16.05 1.73
CA GLU A 97 -1.43 -16.17 1.49
C GLU A 97 -0.78 -16.95 2.61
N LEU A 98 0.47 -17.32 2.42
CA LEU A 98 1.23 -18.03 3.45
C LEU A 98 2.18 -17.05 4.11
N ASP A 99 2.29 -17.13 5.43
CA ASP A 99 3.25 -16.31 6.16
C ASP A 99 4.65 -16.92 6.07
N ALA A 100 5.62 -16.35 6.77
CA ALA A 100 7.00 -16.81 6.71
C ALA A 100 7.15 -18.25 7.20
N ALA A 101 6.27 -18.70 8.09
CA ALA A 101 6.27 -20.08 8.59
C ALA A 101 5.44 -21.01 7.71
N ARG A 102 4.98 -20.55 6.55
CA ARG A 102 4.16 -21.29 5.59
C ARG A 102 2.77 -21.64 6.13
N ALA A 103 2.30 -20.90 7.11
CA ALA A 103 0.95 -21.05 7.64
C ALA A 103 0.00 -20.09 6.92
N PRO A 104 -1.27 -20.50 6.71
CA PRO A 104 -2.24 -19.64 6.03
C PRO A 104 -2.49 -18.35 6.84
N ALA A 105 -2.54 -17.23 6.13
CA ALA A 105 -2.82 -15.94 6.72
C ALA A 105 -3.94 -15.25 5.95
N ASP A 106 -4.83 -14.58 6.67
CA ASP A 106 -5.96 -13.90 6.07
C ASP A 106 -5.52 -12.57 5.46
N ALA A 107 -6.17 -12.20 4.36
CA ALA A 107 -5.94 -10.90 3.74
C ALA A 107 -7.19 -10.04 3.82
N VAL A 108 -6.98 -8.75 4.01
CA VAL A 108 -8.04 -7.74 3.97
C VAL A 108 -7.80 -6.89 2.74
N PHE A 109 -8.86 -6.66 1.96
CA PHE A 109 -8.78 -5.91 0.72
C PHE A 109 -9.39 -4.53 0.93
N PHE A 110 -8.71 -3.51 0.41
CA PHE A 110 -9.12 -2.11 0.57
C PHE A 110 -9.10 -1.38 -0.77
N TRP A 111 -9.85 -0.29 -0.84
CA TRP A 111 -9.81 0.60 -1.99
C TRP A 111 -9.91 2.05 -1.53
N LYS A 112 -9.46 2.97 -2.40
CA LYS A 112 -9.57 4.40 -2.13
C LYS A 112 -9.57 5.17 -3.44
N ARG A 113 -10.46 6.15 -3.56
CA ARG A 113 -10.40 7.08 -4.68
C ARG A 113 -9.50 8.23 -4.33
N VAL A 114 -8.63 8.59 -5.28
CA VAL A 114 -7.61 9.62 -5.06
C VAL A 114 -7.68 10.73 -6.10
N SER A 115 -8.73 10.75 -6.91
CA SER A 115 -8.92 11.83 -7.86
C SER A 115 -9.23 13.12 -7.11
N GLY A 116 -8.63 14.17 -7.54
CA GLY A 116 -8.79 15.45 -6.89
C GLY A 116 -9.79 16.35 -7.53
#